data_350e35691dc0ee1d6b614d7d053f4ea8
#
_entry.id   350e35691dc0ee1d6b614d7d053f4ea8
#
_cell.length_a   1.000
_cell.length_b   1.000
_cell.length_c   1.000
_cell.angle_alpha   90.00
_cell.angle_beta   90.00
_cell.angle_gamma   90.00
#
_symmetry.space_group_name_H-M   'P 1'
#
loop_
_entity.id
_entity.type
_entity.pdbx_description
1 polymer ?
#
loop_
_entity_poly.entity_id
_entity_poly.type
_entity_poly.pdbx_seq_one_letter_code
_entity_poly.pdbx_strand_id
1 'polypeptide(L)'
;MTRKAAATAPAWLRGNDVHTVAVAFPDVYGRLLGKRLTRDYFLEHTRAGGTHACNYLLTVDMDMTPLPGFGLASWDQGYGDFHLVVDERTLRPTPWAPGTALVLADLEHEDGSPVVEAPRSILRRQVARLAERGLAATMASELEFYLFDDDYRGARAKDYRGLRPSSDYLIDYHLLHTARDEDVLGRLRGELSRAGVVVEGSKGEWGKGQYEINLLHAEGLEMADRHVILKHAAREIAAQQGRAVTFMAKWRTDEAGSSCHVHASLWDTGARRNRFADEAGAPAPLFRQFLGGLLRYGRELSYFFAPTVNAYKRYQAASWAPTALVWAHDNRTTGFRVVGRGPALRIENRMPGADVNPYLAYAATIAAGLQGVDEGLDCGDAYRGNAYEDAALPRLPGSLAEAADLLAESALARTAFGDRVVDFYVHTARLEAEAYRQAVTDWERERYFERV
;
A
#
# COMPACT_ATOMS: atom_id res chain seq x y z
N MET A 1 -28.76 -13.34 15.94
CA MET A 1 -28.67 -12.17 15.04
C MET A 1 -29.23 -12.54 13.68
N THR A 2 -30.32 -11.91 13.25
CA THR A 2 -30.99 -12.18 11.98
C THR A 2 -30.07 -11.79 10.81
N ARG A 3 -29.59 -12.77 10.04
CA ARG A 3 -28.86 -12.53 8.79
C ARG A 3 -29.74 -11.68 7.86
N LYS A 4 -29.28 -10.47 7.48
CA LYS A 4 -29.88 -9.70 6.39
C LYS A 4 -29.98 -10.63 5.17
N ALA A 5 -31.16 -10.70 4.55
CA ALA A 5 -31.33 -11.43 3.31
C ALA A 5 -30.28 -10.97 2.29
N ALA A 6 -29.46 -11.89 1.81
CA ALA A 6 -28.41 -11.58 0.84
C ALA A 6 -29.05 -10.97 -0.41
N ALA A 7 -28.59 -9.77 -0.79
CA ALA A 7 -29.04 -9.14 -2.03
C ALA A 7 -28.84 -10.13 -3.20
N THR A 8 -29.67 -10.04 -4.23
CA THR A 8 -29.56 -10.94 -5.40
C THR A 8 -28.18 -10.76 -6.05
N ALA A 9 -27.43 -11.87 -6.29
CA ALA A 9 -26.12 -11.80 -6.93
C ALA A 9 -26.21 -11.05 -8.28
N PRO A 10 -25.19 -10.24 -8.64
CA PRO A 10 -25.19 -9.51 -9.92
C PRO A 10 -25.45 -10.42 -11.12
N ALA A 11 -26.19 -9.93 -12.10
CA ALA A 11 -26.58 -10.74 -13.29
C ALA A 11 -25.34 -11.25 -14.04
N TRP A 12 -24.28 -10.44 -14.16
CA TRP A 12 -23.03 -10.83 -14.82
C TRP A 12 -22.32 -12.01 -14.14
N LEU A 13 -22.43 -12.14 -12.81
CA LEU A 13 -21.85 -13.27 -12.07
C LEU A 13 -22.64 -14.57 -12.31
N ARG A 14 -23.93 -14.46 -12.56
CA ARG A 14 -24.82 -15.62 -12.83
C ARG A 14 -24.81 -16.08 -14.27
N GLY A 15 -24.26 -15.27 -15.18
CA GLY A 15 -24.07 -15.63 -16.59
C GLY A 15 -23.05 -16.77 -16.77
N ASN A 16 -23.04 -17.39 -17.96
CA ASN A 16 -22.14 -18.52 -18.23
C ASN A 16 -20.66 -18.12 -18.41
N ASP A 17 -20.36 -16.81 -18.48
CA ASP A 17 -19.00 -16.31 -18.74
C ASP A 17 -18.10 -16.37 -17.51
N VAL A 18 -18.67 -16.50 -16.29
CA VAL A 18 -17.90 -16.62 -15.03
C VAL A 18 -18.08 -18.03 -14.48
N HIS A 19 -16.98 -18.74 -14.29
CA HIS A 19 -16.96 -20.10 -13.72
C HIS A 19 -16.15 -20.20 -12.43
N THR A 20 -15.33 -19.18 -12.10
CA THR A 20 -14.45 -19.14 -10.94
C THR A 20 -14.64 -17.84 -10.15
N VAL A 21 -14.63 -17.91 -8.83
CA VAL A 21 -14.56 -16.76 -7.94
C VAL A 21 -13.33 -16.88 -7.05
N ALA A 22 -12.42 -15.93 -7.19
CA ALA A 22 -11.29 -15.78 -6.28
C ALA A 22 -11.75 -15.01 -5.02
N VAL A 23 -11.78 -15.68 -3.89
CA VAL A 23 -12.01 -15.08 -2.57
C VAL A 23 -10.66 -14.79 -1.96
N ALA A 24 -10.32 -13.52 -1.79
CA ALA A 24 -8.98 -13.08 -1.40
C ALA A 24 -8.99 -12.14 -0.21
N PHE A 25 -7.89 -12.06 0.50
CA PHE A 25 -7.61 -11.08 1.55
C PHE A 25 -6.17 -10.57 1.42
N PRO A 26 -5.89 -9.32 1.85
CA PRO A 26 -4.51 -8.80 1.86
C PRO A 26 -3.75 -9.36 3.06
N ASP A 27 -2.53 -9.86 2.81
CA ASP A 27 -1.58 -10.22 3.87
C ASP A 27 -0.85 -9.00 4.44
N VAL A 28 0.08 -9.22 5.36
CA VAL A 28 0.87 -8.15 6.02
C VAL A 28 1.70 -7.31 5.05
N TYR A 29 2.02 -7.84 3.88
CA TYR A 29 2.76 -7.16 2.81
C TYR A 29 1.86 -6.52 1.74
N GLY A 30 0.53 -6.64 1.87
CA GLY A 30 -0.43 -6.16 0.89
C GLY A 30 -0.55 -7.07 -0.35
N ARG A 31 -0.11 -8.34 -0.28
CA ARG A 31 -0.33 -9.34 -1.32
C ARG A 31 -1.72 -9.95 -1.16
N LEU A 32 -2.37 -10.29 -2.27
CA LEU A 32 -3.64 -11.00 -2.21
C LEU A 32 -3.39 -12.51 -2.04
N LEU A 33 -3.81 -13.05 -0.91
CA LEU A 33 -3.87 -14.47 -0.61
C LEU A 33 -5.33 -14.94 -0.62
N GLY A 34 -5.59 -16.21 -0.86
CA GLY A 34 -6.96 -16.75 -0.86
C GLY A 34 -7.16 -18.03 -1.64
N LYS A 35 -8.40 -18.25 -2.03
CA LYS A 35 -8.84 -19.48 -2.74
C LYS A 35 -9.59 -19.15 -4.01
N ARG A 36 -9.48 -20.03 -5.02
CA ARG A 36 -10.34 -20.03 -6.18
C ARG A 36 -11.42 -21.10 -6.00
N LEU A 37 -12.68 -20.66 -6.00
CA LEU A 37 -13.85 -21.51 -5.84
C LEU A 37 -14.62 -21.59 -7.16
N THR A 38 -15.36 -22.67 -7.38
CA THR A 38 -16.32 -22.68 -8.47
C THR A 38 -17.42 -21.65 -8.19
N ARG A 39 -17.91 -20.98 -9.24
CA ARG A 39 -18.98 -19.99 -9.11
C ARG A 39 -20.18 -20.50 -8.33
N ASP A 40 -20.62 -21.72 -8.65
CA ASP A 40 -21.83 -22.29 -8.06
C ASP A 40 -21.64 -22.54 -6.55
N TYR A 41 -20.50 -23.12 -6.16
CA TYR A 41 -20.16 -23.27 -4.73
C TYR A 41 -20.07 -21.92 -4.02
N PHE A 42 -19.49 -20.90 -4.67
CA PHE A 42 -19.45 -19.55 -4.10
C PHE A 42 -20.86 -18.99 -3.88
N LEU A 43 -21.74 -19.10 -4.86
CA LEU A 43 -23.11 -18.58 -4.77
C LEU A 43 -23.97 -19.30 -3.73
N GLU A 44 -23.82 -20.60 -3.59
CA GLU A 44 -24.63 -21.45 -2.72
C GLU A 44 -24.15 -21.41 -1.25
N HIS A 45 -22.82 -21.34 -1.04
CA HIS A 45 -22.22 -21.53 0.28
C HIS A 45 -21.40 -20.32 0.75
N THR A 46 -20.39 -19.89 -0.03
CA THR A 46 -19.37 -18.96 0.45
C THR A 46 -19.86 -17.52 0.55
N ARG A 47 -20.71 -17.10 -0.37
CA ARG A 47 -21.20 -15.73 -0.44
C ARG A 47 -21.85 -15.25 0.86
N ALA A 48 -22.64 -16.10 1.49
CA ALA A 48 -23.33 -15.80 2.75
C ALA A 48 -22.65 -16.44 3.97
N GLY A 49 -21.97 -17.56 3.78
CA GLY A 49 -21.36 -18.35 4.85
C GLY A 49 -19.86 -18.11 5.06
N GLY A 50 -19.20 -17.40 4.13
CA GLY A 50 -17.76 -17.27 4.15
C GLY A 50 -17.02 -18.56 3.75
N THR A 51 -15.72 -18.57 3.92
CA THR A 51 -14.83 -19.73 3.77
C THR A 51 -13.72 -19.64 4.80
N HIS A 52 -12.81 -20.61 4.84
CA HIS A 52 -11.74 -20.65 5.82
C HIS A 52 -10.37 -20.65 5.17
N ALA A 53 -9.37 -20.12 5.85
CA ALA A 53 -7.97 -20.22 5.50
C ALA A 53 -7.12 -20.30 6.76
N CYS A 54 -6.01 -21.01 6.70
CA CYS A 54 -5.13 -21.19 7.84
C CYS A 54 -4.59 -19.85 8.37
N ASN A 55 -4.58 -19.68 9.69
CA ASN A 55 -4.21 -18.43 10.33
C ASN A 55 -2.72 -18.07 10.21
N TYR A 56 -1.84 -19.05 9.90
CA TYR A 56 -0.41 -18.76 9.67
C TYR A 56 -0.17 -17.80 8.49
N LEU A 57 -1.13 -17.65 7.58
CA LEU A 57 -0.99 -16.79 6.41
C LEU A 57 -0.76 -15.31 6.72
N LEU A 58 -1.00 -14.87 7.95
CA LEU A 58 -0.58 -13.53 8.42
C LEU A 58 0.80 -13.53 9.11
N THR A 59 1.39 -14.71 9.39
CA THR A 59 2.66 -14.83 10.11
C THR A 59 3.74 -15.52 9.26
N VAL A 60 3.73 -15.27 7.95
CA VAL A 60 4.72 -15.78 7.00
C VAL A 60 5.65 -14.66 6.52
N ASP A 61 6.84 -15.04 6.07
CA ASP A 61 7.73 -14.15 5.35
C ASP A 61 7.34 -13.98 3.86
N MET A 62 8.20 -13.31 3.08
CA MET A 62 7.97 -13.12 1.65
C MET A 62 7.98 -14.44 0.87
N ASP A 63 8.67 -15.48 1.35
CA ASP A 63 8.77 -16.82 0.77
C ASP A 63 7.66 -17.77 1.24
N MET A 64 6.68 -17.25 1.99
CA MET A 64 5.58 -18.02 2.59
C MET A 64 6.01 -19.00 3.69
N THR A 65 7.20 -18.80 4.27
CA THR A 65 7.67 -19.59 5.40
C THR A 65 7.04 -19.08 6.71
N PRO A 66 6.39 -19.94 7.51
CA PRO A 66 5.85 -19.52 8.81
C PRO A 66 6.96 -19.05 9.75
N LEU A 67 6.79 -17.86 10.26
CA LEU A 67 7.72 -17.22 11.19
C LEU A 67 7.35 -17.53 12.64
N PRO A 68 8.32 -17.71 13.55
CA PRO A 68 8.07 -18.01 14.96
C PRO A 68 7.73 -16.76 15.79
N GLY A 69 7.21 -16.96 16.99
CA GLY A 69 7.09 -15.94 18.03
C GLY A 69 5.81 -15.08 17.96
N PHE A 70 4.86 -15.42 17.09
CA PHE A 70 3.56 -14.72 17.02
C PHE A 70 2.54 -15.34 17.98
N GLY A 71 1.84 -14.48 18.72
CA GLY A 71 0.70 -14.90 19.53
C GLY A 71 -0.58 -15.19 18.73
N LEU A 72 -0.61 -14.84 17.45
CA LEU A 72 -1.74 -15.04 16.56
C LEU A 72 -1.82 -16.47 16.03
N ALA A 73 -0.69 -17.06 15.68
CA ALA A 73 -0.57 -18.39 15.10
C ALA A 73 0.80 -19.00 15.40
N SER A 74 0.85 -20.24 15.88
CA SER A 74 2.07 -20.95 16.19
C SER A 74 1.87 -22.48 16.17
N TRP A 75 2.96 -23.23 16.13
CA TRP A 75 2.92 -24.69 16.29
C TRP A 75 2.30 -25.13 17.61
N ASP A 76 2.55 -24.40 18.71
CA ASP A 76 1.98 -24.70 20.03
C ASP A 76 0.46 -24.54 20.07
N GLN A 77 -0.10 -23.69 19.20
CA GLN A 77 -1.53 -23.45 19.05
C GLN A 77 -2.18 -24.33 17.96
N GLY A 78 -1.37 -25.10 17.21
CA GLY A 78 -1.84 -26.03 16.18
C GLY A 78 -2.32 -25.36 14.87
N TYR A 79 -2.02 -24.08 14.63
CA TYR A 79 -2.38 -23.33 13.42
C TYR A 79 -3.85 -23.54 13.02
N GLY A 80 -4.78 -22.92 13.75
CA GLY A 80 -6.22 -22.91 13.40
C GLY A 80 -6.53 -22.14 12.12
N ASP A 81 -7.80 -21.98 11.82
CA ASP A 81 -8.27 -21.24 10.65
C ASP A 81 -8.79 -19.84 11.01
N PHE A 82 -8.67 -18.92 10.05
CA PHE A 82 -9.49 -17.72 9.98
C PHE A 82 -10.77 -18.01 9.20
N HIS A 83 -11.87 -17.38 9.61
CA HIS A 83 -13.07 -17.28 8.81
C HIS A 83 -12.96 -16.07 7.87
N LEU A 84 -13.05 -16.29 6.57
CA LEU A 84 -13.04 -15.28 5.52
C LEU A 84 -14.47 -14.83 5.24
N VAL A 85 -14.83 -13.65 5.70
CA VAL A 85 -16.16 -13.05 5.51
C VAL A 85 -16.13 -12.15 4.27
N VAL A 86 -16.92 -12.54 3.26
CA VAL A 86 -16.95 -11.86 1.98
C VAL A 86 -17.50 -10.43 2.08
N ASP A 87 -16.76 -9.44 1.61
CA ASP A 87 -17.26 -8.09 1.40
C ASP A 87 -17.82 -7.95 -0.03
N GLU A 88 -19.13 -8.15 -0.19
CA GLU A 88 -19.81 -8.12 -1.50
C GLU A 88 -19.61 -6.82 -2.29
N ARG A 89 -19.30 -5.69 -1.61
CA ARG A 89 -19.03 -4.40 -2.25
C ARG A 89 -17.78 -4.44 -3.12
N THR A 90 -16.87 -5.38 -2.82
CA THR A 90 -15.61 -5.56 -3.55
C THR A 90 -15.72 -6.54 -4.72
N LEU A 91 -16.86 -7.25 -4.86
CA LEU A 91 -17.08 -8.24 -5.90
C LEU A 91 -17.04 -7.59 -7.29
N ARG A 92 -16.13 -8.09 -8.14
CA ARG A 92 -15.88 -7.51 -9.47
C ARG A 92 -15.41 -8.54 -10.48
N PRO A 93 -15.61 -8.31 -11.79
CA PRO A 93 -14.96 -9.11 -12.83
C PRO A 93 -13.46 -8.86 -12.84
N THR A 94 -12.67 -9.81 -13.32
CA THR A 94 -11.24 -9.70 -13.57
C THR A 94 -10.95 -9.88 -15.06
N PRO A 95 -11.06 -8.81 -15.89
CA PRO A 95 -10.92 -8.94 -17.34
C PRO A 95 -9.57 -9.51 -17.79
N TRP A 96 -8.51 -9.35 -17.01
CA TRP A 96 -7.21 -9.96 -17.25
C TRP A 96 -7.15 -11.46 -16.95
N ALA A 97 -8.15 -12.01 -16.26
CA ALA A 97 -8.30 -13.44 -15.98
C ALA A 97 -9.70 -13.90 -16.43
N PRO A 98 -9.90 -14.18 -17.75
CA PRO A 98 -11.20 -14.51 -18.30
C PRO A 98 -11.90 -15.66 -17.54
N GLY A 99 -13.20 -15.54 -17.35
CA GLY A 99 -14.00 -16.50 -16.60
C GLY A 99 -13.86 -16.42 -15.07
N THR A 100 -13.11 -15.42 -14.56
CA THR A 100 -12.88 -15.25 -13.14
C THR A 100 -13.52 -13.95 -12.63
N ALA A 101 -14.05 -14.00 -11.41
CA ALA A 101 -14.41 -12.85 -10.59
C ALA A 101 -13.52 -12.81 -9.35
N LEU A 102 -13.31 -11.63 -8.79
CA LEU A 102 -12.58 -11.39 -7.54
C LEU A 102 -13.51 -10.78 -6.51
N VAL A 103 -13.39 -11.21 -5.26
CA VAL A 103 -14.00 -10.59 -4.09
C VAL A 103 -13.01 -10.58 -2.94
N LEU A 104 -12.97 -9.49 -2.19
CA LEU A 104 -12.15 -9.41 -0.97
C LEU A 104 -12.97 -9.86 0.23
N ALA A 105 -12.25 -10.41 1.22
CA ALA A 105 -12.82 -10.86 2.48
C ALA A 105 -12.14 -10.16 3.66
N ASP A 106 -12.91 -9.92 4.70
CA ASP A 106 -12.41 -9.62 6.03
C ASP A 106 -12.06 -10.92 6.76
N LEU A 107 -11.12 -10.86 7.69
CA LEU A 107 -10.72 -12.01 8.51
C LEU A 107 -11.35 -11.90 9.90
N GLU A 108 -12.01 -12.98 10.32
CA GLU A 108 -12.61 -13.12 11.64
C GLU A 108 -12.09 -14.39 12.35
N HIS A 109 -12.10 -14.36 13.65
CA HIS A 109 -11.94 -15.55 14.50
C HIS A 109 -13.21 -16.39 14.47
N GLU A 110 -13.18 -17.61 15.01
CA GLU A 110 -14.33 -18.51 15.08
C GLU A 110 -15.53 -17.91 15.84
N ASP A 111 -15.29 -17.04 16.80
CA ASP A 111 -16.32 -16.34 17.57
C ASP A 111 -16.93 -15.13 16.82
N GLY A 112 -16.49 -14.87 15.59
CA GLY A 112 -16.92 -13.74 14.76
C GLY A 112 -16.28 -12.41 15.11
N SER A 113 -15.30 -12.38 16.01
CA SER A 113 -14.52 -11.18 16.28
C SER A 113 -13.49 -10.93 15.17
N PRO A 114 -13.25 -9.64 14.80
CA PRO A 114 -12.28 -9.32 13.75
C PRO A 114 -10.86 -9.73 14.15
N VAL A 115 -10.08 -10.25 13.20
CA VAL A 115 -8.63 -10.41 13.35
C VAL A 115 -8.02 -9.00 13.31
N VAL A 116 -7.66 -8.48 14.49
CA VAL A 116 -7.25 -7.08 14.64
C VAL A 116 -5.92 -6.77 13.97
N GLU A 117 -5.06 -7.76 13.77
CA GLU A 117 -3.78 -7.67 13.08
C GLU A 117 -3.91 -7.64 11.55
N ALA A 118 -5.06 -8.03 11.00
CA ALA A 118 -5.27 -8.01 9.56
C ALA A 118 -5.25 -6.57 9.02
N PRO A 119 -4.48 -6.27 7.96
CA PRO A 119 -4.32 -4.91 7.43
C PRO A 119 -5.65 -4.22 7.12
N ARG A 120 -6.60 -4.94 6.53
CA ARG A 120 -7.92 -4.42 6.17
C ARG A 120 -8.75 -4.06 7.43
N SER A 121 -8.64 -4.85 8.50
CA SER A 121 -9.28 -4.57 9.80
C SER A 121 -8.70 -3.31 10.46
N ILE A 122 -7.38 -3.12 10.37
CA ILE A 122 -6.69 -1.95 10.92
C ILE A 122 -7.19 -0.67 10.24
N LEU A 123 -7.24 -0.64 8.90
CA LEU A 123 -7.74 0.53 8.17
C LEU A 123 -9.22 0.77 8.44
N ARG A 124 -10.05 -0.29 8.42
CA ARG A 124 -11.50 -0.18 8.72
C ARG A 124 -11.76 0.50 10.05
N ARG A 125 -10.95 0.18 11.06
CA ARG A 125 -11.07 0.82 12.39
C ARG A 125 -10.72 2.31 12.33
N GLN A 126 -9.72 2.73 11.58
CA GLN A 126 -9.39 4.16 11.44
C GLN A 126 -10.45 4.93 10.64
N VAL A 127 -11.01 4.31 9.61
CA VAL A 127 -12.14 4.88 8.84
C VAL A 127 -13.38 5.04 9.74
N ALA A 128 -13.66 4.07 10.61
CA ALA A 128 -14.76 4.19 11.59
C ALA A 128 -14.54 5.37 12.56
N ARG A 129 -13.30 5.57 13.07
CA ARG A 129 -12.98 6.72 13.94
C ARG A 129 -13.21 8.08 13.26
N LEU A 130 -12.98 8.17 11.93
CA LEU A 130 -13.35 9.37 11.16
C LEU A 130 -14.86 9.53 11.06
N ALA A 131 -15.58 8.44 10.78
CA ALA A 131 -17.04 8.47 10.62
C ALA A 131 -17.76 8.90 11.93
N GLU A 132 -17.25 8.49 13.10
CA GLU A 132 -17.73 8.95 14.42
C GLU A 132 -17.63 10.47 14.59
N ARG A 133 -16.75 11.14 13.83
CA ARG A 133 -16.57 12.60 13.82
C ARG A 133 -17.30 13.28 12.66
N GLY A 134 -18.13 12.55 11.92
CA GLY A 134 -18.82 13.06 10.73
C GLY A 134 -17.88 13.32 9.55
N LEU A 135 -16.69 12.68 9.54
CA LEU A 135 -15.66 12.84 8.53
C LEU A 135 -15.45 11.56 7.73
N ALA A 136 -14.98 11.71 6.50
CA ALA A 136 -14.50 10.63 5.64
C ALA A 136 -13.15 11.02 5.05
N ALA A 137 -12.22 10.06 4.95
CA ALA A 137 -10.97 10.26 4.23
C ALA A 137 -11.15 9.91 2.76
N THR A 138 -10.83 10.85 1.88
CA THR A 138 -10.61 10.60 0.46
C THR A 138 -9.12 10.43 0.24
N MET A 139 -8.72 9.26 -0.30
CA MET A 139 -7.35 8.85 -0.49
C MET A 139 -7.06 8.59 -1.96
N ALA A 140 -5.78 8.68 -2.35
CA ALA A 140 -5.28 8.21 -3.64
C ALA A 140 -3.86 7.67 -3.50
N SER A 141 -3.48 6.77 -4.41
CA SER A 141 -2.11 6.28 -4.58
C SER A 141 -1.61 6.66 -5.97
N GLU A 142 -0.46 7.32 -6.03
CA GLU A 142 0.39 7.41 -7.23
C GLU A 142 1.40 6.27 -7.12
N LEU A 143 1.22 5.18 -7.91
CA LEU A 143 1.99 3.96 -7.74
C LEU A 143 2.98 3.78 -8.87
N GLU A 144 4.27 3.83 -8.55
CA GLU A 144 5.37 3.60 -9.46
C GLU A 144 5.81 2.14 -9.48
N PHE A 145 6.34 1.69 -10.60
CA PHE A 145 6.92 0.36 -10.77
C PHE A 145 7.89 0.32 -11.95
N TYR A 146 8.79 -0.67 -11.95
CA TYR A 146 9.62 -0.97 -13.11
C TYR A 146 9.05 -2.13 -13.90
N LEU A 147 9.08 -2.01 -15.22
CA LEU A 147 8.73 -3.05 -16.19
C LEU A 147 10.00 -3.57 -16.86
N PHE A 148 10.11 -4.90 -16.97
CA PHE A 148 11.26 -5.60 -17.55
C PHE A 148 10.86 -6.43 -18.75
N ASP A 149 11.75 -6.54 -19.72
CA ASP A 149 11.64 -7.48 -20.85
C ASP A 149 11.93 -8.92 -20.44
N ASP A 150 12.52 -9.12 -19.27
CA ASP A 150 12.63 -10.43 -18.65
C ASP A 150 11.29 -10.84 -18.04
N ASP A 151 10.88 -12.09 -18.21
CA ASP A 151 9.80 -12.67 -17.44
C ASP A 151 10.28 -13.08 -16.03
N TYR A 152 9.36 -13.44 -15.13
CA TYR A 152 9.72 -13.81 -13.75
C TYR A 152 10.61 -15.04 -13.65
N ARG A 153 10.47 -16.03 -14.56
CA ARG A 153 11.33 -17.23 -14.59
C ARG A 153 12.72 -16.90 -15.09
N GLY A 154 12.81 -16.11 -16.17
CA GLY A 154 14.06 -15.61 -16.69
C GLY A 154 14.84 -14.76 -15.70
N ALA A 155 14.14 -13.86 -15.00
CA ALA A 155 14.73 -13.05 -13.93
C ALA A 155 15.32 -13.93 -12.81
N ARG A 156 14.56 -14.93 -12.35
CA ARG A 156 15.03 -15.87 -11.31
C ARG A 156 16.21 -16.72 -11.80
N ALA A 157 16.17 -17.21 -13.04
CA ALA A 157 17.27 -18.00 -13.62
C ALA A 157 18.59 -17.23 -13.74
N LYS A 158 18.53 -15.90 -13.74
CA LYS A 158 19.67 -14.97 -13.73
C LYS A 158 20.07 -14.52 -12.30
N ASP A 159 19.49 -15.08 -11.26
CA ASP A 159 19.65 -14.59 -9.88
C ASP A 159 19.40 -13.08 -9.78
N TYR A 160 18.43 -12.59 -10.56
CA TYR A 160 18.05 -11.18 -10.68
C TYR A 160 19.19 -10.24 -11.13
N ARG A 161 20.22 -10.78 -11.82
CA ARG A 161 21.34 -10.01 -12.39
C ARG A 161 21.15 -9.78 -13.86
N GLY A 162 21.64 -8.64 -14.35
CA GLY A 162 21.58 -8.33 -15.79
C GLY A 162 20.15 -8.28 -16.32
N LEU A 163 19.19 -7.92 -15.49
CA LEU A 163 17.81 -7.69 -15.91
C LEU A 163 17.73 -6.53 -16.88
N ARG A 164 16.84 -6.64 -17.87
CA ARG A 164 16.64 -5.62 -18.91
C ARG A 164 15.36 -4.85 -18.62
N PRO A 165 15.44 -3.59 -18.11
CA PRO A 165 14.30 -2.70 -18.10
C PRO A 165 13.71 -2.55 -19.51
N SER A 166 12.41 -2.29 -19.61
CA SER A 166 11.69 -2.16 -20.89
C SER A 166 12.15 -0.96 -21.76
N SER A 167 12.93 -0.05 -21.17
CA SER A 167 13.54 1.08 -21.88
C SER A 167 14.98 1.30 -21.46
N ASP A 168 15.84 1.61 -22.45
CA ASP A 168 17.22 2.03 -22.23
C ASP A 168 17.36 3.54 -21.98
N TYR A 169 16.26 4.28 -22.08
CA TYR A 169 16.22 5.74 -21.97
C TYR A 169 15.40 6.18 -20.77
N LEU A 170 15.66 7.38 -20.29
CA LEU A 170 14.73 8.10 -19.42
C LEU A 170 13.47 8.41 -20.21
N ILE A 171 12.33 8.05 -19.67
CA ILE A 171 11.03 8.12 -20.36
C ILE A 171 10.02 9.03 -19.66
N ASP A 172 10.47 9.80 -18.70
CA ASP A 172 9.63 10.71 -17.91
C ASP A 172 8.77 11.59 -18.82
N TYR A 173 7.45 11.41 -18.75
CA TYR A 173 6.44 12.04 -19.63
C TYR A 173 6.60 11.84 -21.14
N HIS A 174 7.48 10.94 -21.59
CA HIS A 174 7.79 10.78 -23.02
C HIS A 174 6.83 9.81 -23.72
N LEU A 175 5.83 10.34 -24.43
CA LEU A 175 4.75 9.55 -25.03
C LEU A 175 5.23 8.51 -26.05
N LEU A 176 6.21 8.87 -26.93
CA LEU A 176 6.68 7.93 -27.97
C LEU A 176 7.32 6.69 -27.38
N HIS A 177 8.17 6.85 -26.35
CA HIS A 177 8.87 5.70 -25.76
C HIS A 177 7.91 4.82 -24.94
N THR A 178 6.96 5.42 -24.20
CA THR A 178 5.99 4.67 -23.43
C THR A 178 4.99 3.91 -24.30
N ALA A 179 4.77 4.36 -25.56
CA ALA A 179 3.92 3.65 -26.52
C ALA A 179 4.39 2.22 -26.85
N ARG A 180 5.67 1.90 -26.62
CA ARG A 180 6.22 0.54 -26.83
C ARG A 180 5.71 -0.47 -25.83
N ASP A 181 5.26 -0.01 -24.66
CA ASP A 181 4.83 -0.83 -23.54
C ASP A 181 3.30 -0.82 -23.35
N GLU A 182 2.55 -0.38 -24.39
CA GLU A 182 1.07 -0.34 -24.37
C GLU A 182 0.44 -1.74 -24.32
N ASP A 183 1.14 -2.78 -24.69
CA ASP A 183 0.75 -4.18 -24.50
C ASP A 183 0.53 -4.53 -23.01
N VAL A 184 1.25 -3.87 -22.10
CA VAL A 184 1.05 -3.96 -20.64
C VAL A 184 0.23 -2.77 -20.12
N LEU A 185 0.67 -1.54 -20.40
CA LEU A 185 0.09 -0.32 -19.81
C LEU A 185 -1.34 -0.06 -20.31
N GLY A 186 -1.58 -0.25 -21.63
CA GLY A 186 -2.91 -0.11 -22.23
C GLY A 186 -3.89 -1.13 -21.68
N ARG A 187 -3.45 -2.38 -21.52
CA ARG A 187 -4.23 -3.43 -20.87
C ARG A 187 -4.53 -3.08 -19.41
N LEU A 188 -3.53 -2.63 -18.64
CA LEU A 188 -3.74 -2.22 -17.24
C LEU A 188 -4.82 -1.14 -17.14
N ARG A 189 -4.72 -0.05 -17.90
CA ARG A 189 -5.72 1.02 -17.88
C ARG A 189 -7.11 0.51 -18.25
N GLY A 190 -7.22 -0.24 -19.35
CA GLY A 190 -8.49 -0.72 -19.86
C GLY A 190 -9.13 -1.81 -19.01
N GLU A 191 -8.35 -2.78 -18.56
CA GLU A 191 -8.86 -3.94 -17.82
C GLU A 191 -9.20 -3.59 -16.37
N LEU A 192 -8.40 -2.75 -15.70
CA LEU A 192 -8.74 -2.21 -14.39
C LEU A 192 -10.03 -1.38 -14.43
N SER A 193 -10.18 -0.50 -15.43
CA SER A 193 -11.40 0.30 -15.58
C SER A 193 -12.64 -0.60 -15.76
N ARG A 194 -12.55 -1.66 -16.56
CA ARG A 194 -13.65 -2.65 -16.71
C ARG A 194 -13.92 -3.45 -15.43
N ALA A 195 -12.90 -3.60 -14.55
CA ALA A 195 -13.05 -4.19 -13.24
C ALA A 195 -13.61 -3.21 -12.18
N GLY A 196 -13.95 -1.98 -12.56
CA GLY A 196 -14.44 -0.94 -11.64
C GLY A 196 -13.33 -0.27 -10.81
N VAL A 197 -12.06 -0.50 -11.18
CA VAL A 197 -10.90 0.23 -10.63
C VAL A 197 -10.58 1.38 -11.58
N VAL A 198 -11.07 2.57 -11.25
CA VAL A 198 -10.95 3.72 -12.15
C VAL A 198 -9.51 4.20 -12.18
N VAL A 199 -8.90 4.10 -13.35
CA VAL A 199 -7.55 4.61 -13.63
C VAL A 199 -7.67 6.03 -14.17
N GLU A 200 -6.96 6.98 -13.58
CA GLU A 200 -6.85 8.37 -14.07
C GLU A 200 -5.89 8.42 -15.27
N GLY A 201 -4.72 7.83 -15.13
CA GLY A 201 -3.71 7.85 -16.18
C GLY A 201 -2.50 6.96 -15.87
N SER A 202 -1.57 6.95 -16.84
CA SER A 202 -0.25 6.37 -16.68
C SER A 202 0.78 7.23 -17.40
N LYS A 203 2.01 7.27 -16.89
CA LYS A 203 3.13 7.97 -17.51
C LYS A 203 4.44 7.21 -17.31
N GLY A 204 5.45 7.55 -18.10
CA GLY A 204 6.84 7.18 -17.82
C GLY A 204 7.38 8.01 -16.66
N GLU A 205 8.35 7.43 -15.94
CA GLU A 205 9.02 8.00 -14.78
C GLU A 205 10.53 8.23 -15.01
N TRP A 206 11.22 8.74 -13.98
CA TRP A 206 12.64 9.13 -14.03
C TRP A 206 13.60 7.94 -14.14
N GLY A 207 13.13 6.70 -13.99
CA GLY A 207 13.93 5.48 -14.19
C GLY A 207 13.76 4.88 -15.58
N LYS A 208 14.75 4.15 -16.05
CA LYS A 208 14.68 3.41 -17.32
C LYS A 208 13.68 2.27 -17.21
N GLY A 209 12.60 2.33 -18.00
CA GLY A 209 11.50 1.37 -17.90
C GLY A 209 10.66 1.52 -16.63
N GLN A 210 10.70 2.69 -15.99
CA GLN A 210 9.84 3.02 -14.85
C GLN A 210 8.57 3.71 -15.30
N TYR A 211 7.46 3.31 -14.68
CA TYR A 211 6.11 3.80 -14.96
C TYR A 211 5.38 4.14 -13.68
N GLU A 212 4.40 5.03 -13.81
CA GLU A 212 3.43 5.36 -12.79
C GLU A 212 2.02 5.11 -13.29
N ILE A 213 1.17 4.56 -12.43
CA ILE A 213 -0.28 4.50 -12.65
C ILE A 213 -0.99 5.21 -11.51
N ASN A 214 -1.85 6.15 -11.90
CA ASN A 214 -2.67 6.92 -10.99
C ASN A 214 -4.09 6.39 -11.00
N LEU A 215 -4.60 6.07 -9.82
CA LEU A 215 -6.00 5.71 -9.61
C LEU A 215 -6.80 6.95 -9.21
N LEU A 216 -8.00 7.09 -9.76
CA LEU A 216 -8.93 8.12 -9.30
C LEU A 216 -9.22 7.92 -7.80
N HIS A 217 -9.09 8.99 -7.04
CA HIS A 217 -9.30 8.99 -5.60
C HIS A 217 -10.63 8.36 -5.20
N ALA A 218 -10.65 7.71 -4.05
CA ALA A 218 -11.82 7.09 -3.47
C ALA A 218 -11.81 7.19 -1.94
N GLU A 219 -12.85 6.70 -1.29
CA GLU A 219 -12.87 6.50 0.16
C GLU A 219 -11.72 5.56 0.56
N GLY A 220 -11.14 5.79 1.75
CA GLY A 220 -9.87 5.18 2.14
C GLY A 220 -9.81 3.65 2.04
N LEU A 221 -10.86 2.94 2.48
CA LEU A 221 -10.88 1.48 2.41
C LEU A 221 -10.99 0.99 0.96
N GLU A 222 -11.87 1.60 0.18
CA GLU A 222 -12.02 1.28 -1.25
C GLU A 222 -10.73 1.58 -2.02
N MET A 223 -10.03 2.67 -1.70
CA MET A 223 -8.78 3.01 -2.37
C MET A 223 -7.67 2.01 -2.06
N ALA A 224 -7.58 1.52 -0.83
CA ALA A 224 -6.64 0.46 -0.47
C ALA A 224 -6.96 -0.86 -1.19
N ASP A 225 -8.25 -1.22 -1.29
CA ASP A 225 -8.72 -2.37 -2.06
C ASP A 225 -8.33 -2.25 -3.54
N ARG A 226 -8.55 -1.08 -4.16
CA ARG A 226 -8.15 -0.78 -5.56
C ARG A 226 -6.64 -0.89 -5.78
N HIS A 227 -5.84 -0.40 -4.84
CA HIS A 227 -4.38 -0.45 -4.93
C HIS A 227 -3.84 -1.89 -4.96
N VAL A 228 -4.28 -2.75 -4.05
CA VAL A 228 -3.81 -4.16 -4.04
C VAL A 228 -4.27 -4.91 -5.27
N ILE A 229 -5.46 -4.59 -5.81
CA ILE A 229 -5.96 -5.14 -7.07
C ILE A 229 -5.11 -4.66 -8.25
N LEU A 230 -4.72 -3.39 -8.29
CA LEU A 230 -3.78 -2.87 -9.30
C LEU A 230 -2.45 -3.63 -9.26
N LYS A 231 -1.83 -3.79 -8.08
CA LYS A 231 -0.57 -4.55 -7.95
C LYS A 231 -0.69 -5.99 -8.42
N HIS A 232 -1.81 -6.63 -8.12
CA HIS A 232 -2.10 -7.99 -8.55
C HIS A 232 -2.28 -8.08 -10.07
N ALA A 233 -3.15 -7.24 -10.65
CA ALA A 233 -3.41 -7.19 -12.08
C ALA A 233 -2.14 -6.86 -12.89
N ALA A 234 -1.31 -5.93 -12.42
CA ALA A 234 -0.07 -5.57 -13.09
C ALA A 234 0.88 -6.76 -13.24
N ARG A 235 1.02 -7.57 -12.18
CA ARG A 235 1.85 -8.78 -12.22
C ARG A 235 1.29 -9.85 -13.15
N GLU A 236 -0.03 -10.09 -13.12
CA GLU A 236 -0.68 -11.08 -13.98
C GLU A 236 -0.62 -10.65 -15.45
N ILE A 237 -0.91 -9.40 -15.78
CA ILE A 237 -0.85 -8.88 -17.16
C ILE A 237 0.58 -8.92 -17.70
N ALA A 238 1.56 -8.46 -16.93
CA ALA A 238 2.97 -8.52 -17.35
C ALA A 238 3.42 -9.96 -17.62
N ALA A 239 3.10 -10.90 -16.70
CA ALA A 239 3.42 -12.31 -16.88
C ALA A 239 2.80 -12.91 -18.13
N GLN A 240 1.55 -12.55 -18.48
CA GLN A 240 0.88 -12.98 -19.71
C GLN A 240 1.55 -12.43 -20.98
N GLN A 241 2.25 -11.30 -20.87
CA GLN A 241 3.04 -10.71 -21.96
C GLN A 241 4.49 -11.20 -21.98
N GLY A 242 4.86 -12.19 -21.16
CA GLY A 242 6.24 -12.68 -21.05
C GLY A 242 7.19 -11.67 -20.43
N ARG A 243 6.66 -10.76 -19.60
CA ARG A 243 7.39 -9.65 -18.96
C ARG A 243 7.24 -9.70 -17.43
N ALA A 244 8.02 -8.91 -16.72
CA ALA A 244 7.91 -8.79 -15.27
C ALA A 244 7.80 -7.34 -14.83
N VAL A 245 7.03 -7.10 -13.76
CA VAL A 245 6.98 -5.83 -13.04
C VAL A 245 7.52 -6.01 -11.64
N THR A 246 8.20 -5.00 -11.11
CA THR A 246 8.59 -4.95 -9.71
C THR A 246 8.09 -3.67 -9.04
N PHE A 247 7.61 -3.83 -7.82
CA PHE A 247 7.24 -2.75 -6.90
C PHE A 247 8.28 -2.59 -5.79
N MET A 248 9.52 -3.03 -5.99
CA MET A 248 10.61 -2.73 -5.06
C MET A 248 10.80 -1.22 -4.95
N ALA A 249 10.95 -0.72 -3.73
CA ALA A 249 11.21 0.71 -3.51
C ALA A 249 12.55 1.16 -4.13
N LYS A 250 13.53 0.26 -4.21
CA LYS A 250 14.84 0.51 -4.85
C LYS A 250 15.35 -0.80 -5.47
N TRP A 251 15.17 -0.99 -6.77
CA TRP A 251 15.57 -2.24 -7.42
C TRP A 251 17.06 -2.28 -7.80
N ARG A 252 17.67 -1.10 -8.01
CA ARG A 252 19.09 -0.95 -8.34
C ARG A 252 19.65 0.36 -7.77
N THR A 253 20.91 0.35 -7.38
CA THR A 253 21.56 1.50 -6.68
C THR A 253 21.58 2.76 -7.52
N ASP A 254 21.84 2.64 -8.82
CA ASP A 254 22.01 3.74 -9.78
C ASP A 254 20.73 4.13 -10.54
N GLU A 255 19.61 3.47 -10.28
CA GLU A 255 18.31 3.84 -10.85
C GLU A 255 17.44 4.58 -9.83
N ALA A 256 16.42 5.30 -10.30
CA ALA A 256 15.45 5.95 -9.43
C ALA A 256 14.72 4.93 -8.53
N GLY A 257 14.34 5.35 -7.33
CA GLY A 257 13.46 4.57 -6.47
C GLY A 257 12.02 4.65 -6.96
N SER A 258 11.20 3.64 -6.62
CA SER A 258 9.77 3.65 -6.91
C SER A 258 8.97 4.06 -5.67
N SER A 259 8.16 5.09 -5.83
CA SER A 259 7.30 5.65 -4.79
C SER A 259 5.89 5.09 -4.85
N CYS A 260 5.17 5.26 -3.76
CA CYS A 260 3.72 5.28 -3.71
C CYS A 260 3.31 6.54 -2.96
N HIS A 261 3.19 7.67 -3.66
CA HIS A 261 2.74 8.88 -3.01
C HIS A 261 1.29 8.73 -2.58
N VAL A 262 1.04 8.94 -1.28
CA VAL A 262 -0.28 8.82 -0.69
C VAL A 262 -0.90 10.20 -0.53
N HIS A 263 -1.97 10.44 -1.27
CA HIS A 263 -2.77 11.64 -1.14
C HIS A 263 -3.89 11.44 -0.14
N ALA A 264 -4.11 12.45 0.70
CA ALA A 264 -5.17 12.45 1.70
C ALA A 264 -5.87 13.81 1.77
N SER A 265 -7.20 13.77 1.86
CA SER A 265 -8.05 14.90 2.24
C SER A 265 -9.23 14.41 3.08
N LEU A 266 -9.74 15.27 3.96
CA LEU A 266 -10.91 14.97 4.77
C LEU A 266 -12.15 15.67 4.21
N TRP A 267 -13.26 14.93 4.17
CA TRP A 267 -14.54 15.37 3.65
C TRP A 267 -15.65 15.14 4.67
N ASP A 268 -16.77 15.84 4.52
CA ASP A 268 -17.99 15.47 5.25
C ASP A 268 -18.40 14.04 4.87
N THR A 269 -19.02 13.34 5.79
CA THR A 269 -19.68 12.06 5.53
C THR A 269 -20.63 12.21 4.34
N GLY A 270 -20.39 11.43 3.26
CA GLY A 270 -21.06 11.58 1.96
C GLY A 270 -20.26 12.40 0.93
N ALA A 271 -19.03 12.79 1.22
CA ALA A 271 -18.05 13.40 0.32
C ALA A 271 -18.54 14.67 -0.41
N ARG A 272 -19.33 15.51 0.27
CA ARG A 272 -19.90 16.74 -0.34
C ARG A 272 -18.99 17.96 -0.27
N ARG A 273 -18.16 18.06 0.79
CA ARG A 273 -17.29 19.23 1.02
C ARG A 273 -15.93 18.75 1.54
N ASN A 274 -14.87 19.26 0.91
CA ASN A 274 -13.52 19.11 1.45
C ASN A 274 -13.36 19.97 2.69
N ARG A 275 -13.10 19.35 3.84
CA ARG A 275 -12.98 20.00 5.15
C ARG A 275 -11.57 20.55 5.41
N PHE A 276 -10.63 20.27 4.52
CA PHE A 276 -9.29 20.90 4.56
C PHE A 276 -9.31 22.35 4.11
N ALA A 277 -10.32 22.74 3.32
CA ALA A 277 -10.48 24.13 2.89
C ALA A 277 -11.66 24.83 3.61
N ASP A 278 -11.48 26.09 3.93
CA ASP A 278 -12.55 26.96 4.40
C ASP A 278 -13.45 27.43 3.23
N GLU A 279 -14.39 28.34 3.50
CA GLU A 279 -15.30 28.86 2.48
C GLU A 279 -14.62 29.75 1.43
N ALA A 280 -13.49 30.35 1.80
CA ALA A 280 -12.67 31.16 0.88
C ALA A 280 -11.68 30.29 0.07
N GLY A 281 -11.63 28.96 0.34
CA GLY A 281 -10.71 28.03 -0.31
C GLY A 281 -9.30 28.01 0.30
N ALA A 282 -9.08 28.69 1.43
CA ALA A 282 -7.84 28.67 2.17
C ALA A 282 -7.74 27.45 3.11
N PRO A 283 -6.53 27.05 3.56
CA PRO A 283 -6.36 25.96 4.50
C PRO A 283 -7.12 26.21 5.83
N ALA A 284 -8.09 25.34 6.15
CA ALA A 284 -8.86 25.40 7.39
C ALA A 284 -8.03 24.97 8.60
N PRO A 285 -8.43 25.29 9.86
CA PRO A 285 -7.77 24.79 11.05
C PRO A 285 -7.64 23.26 11.08
N LEU A 286 -8.64 22.53 10.61
CA LEU A 286 -8.59 21.06 10.51
C LEU A 286 -7.43 20.57 9.63
N PHE A 287 -7.16 21.25 8.50
CA PHE A 287 -6.00 20.94 7.65
C PHE A 287 -4.69 21.13 8.40
N ARG A 288 -4.52 22.28 9.07
CA ARG A 288 -3.29 22.60 9.81
C ARG A 288 -3.02 21.61 10.93
N GLN A 289 -4.07 21.25 11.66
CA GLN A 289 -3.99 20.26 12.75
C GLN A 289 -3.68 18.86 12.23
N PHE A 290 -4.33 18.43 11.17
CA PHE A 290 -4.09 17.13 10.56
C PHE A 290 -2.66 17.02 10.03
N LEU A 291 -2.17 18.02 9.32
CA LEU A 291 -0.79 18.09 8.85
C LEU A 291 0.22 18.18 10.01
N GLY A 292 -0.12 18.93 11.07
CA GLY A 292 0.66 18.97 12.30
C GLY A 292 0.86 17.61 12.94
N GLY A 293 -0.21 16.79 12.95
CA GLY A 293 -0.14 15.40 13.40
C GLY A 293 0.77 14.53 12.53
N LEU A 294 0.70 14.66 11.21
CA LEU A 294 1.57 13.93 10.30
C LEU A 294 3.05 14.29 10.50
N LEU A 295 3.36 15.56 10.71
CA LEU A 295 4.72 16.02 10.98
C LEU A 295 5.23 15.51 12.34
N ARG A 296 4.39 15.55 13.36
CA ARG A 296 4.75 15.13 14.72
C ARG A 296 4.97 13.63 14.83
N TYR A 297 4.11 12.84 14.20
CA TYR A 297 4.04 11.40 14.39
C TYR A 297 4.55 10.57 13.21
N GLY A 298 4.86 11.21 12.06
CA GLY A 298 5.27 10.51 10.85
C GLY A 298 6.54 9.68 11.02
N ARG A 299 7.48 10.12 11.88
CA ARG A 299 8.73 9.38 12.13
C ARG A 299 8.49 8.08 12.91
N GLU A 300 7.66 8.10 13.93
CA GLU A 300 7.36 6.91 14.74
C GLU A 300 6.41 5.92 14.05
N LEU A 301 5.67 6.36 13.02
CA LEU A 301 4.83 5.51 12.18
C LEU A 301 5.50 5.13 10.84
N SER A 302 6.77 5.46 10.64
CA SER A 302 7.48 5.27 9.37
C SER A 302 7.53 3.83 8.87
N TYR A 303 7.50 2.83 9.76
CA TYR A 303 7.36 1.43 9.38
C TYR A 303 6.15 1.18 8.47
N PHE A 304 5.02 1.81 8.76
CA PHE A 304 3.81 1.65 7.94
C PHE A 304 3.90 2.33 6.56
N PHE A 305 4.89 3.19 6.35
CA PHE A 305 5.19 3.82 5.06
C PHE A 305 6.36 3.16 4.31
N ALA A 306 7.24 2.48 5.06
CA ALA A 306 8.46 1.86 4.54
C ALA A 306 8.70 0.49 5.22
N PRO A 307 7.92 -0.57 4.83
CA PRO A 307 7.85 -1.81 5.61
C PRO A 307 8.99 -2.80 5.34
N THR A 308 9.90 -2.52 4.41
CA THR A 308 10.99 -3.43 4.02
C THR A 308 12.37 -2.82 4.23
N VAL A 309 13.41 -3.64 4.37
CA VAL A 309 14.79 -3.16 4.40
C VAL A 309 15.17 -2.40 3.14
N ASN A 310 14.53 -2.72 2.01
CA ASN A 310 14.77 -2.09 0.72
C ASN A 310 14.19 -0.67 0.65
N ALA A 311 13.08 -0.38 1.34
CA ALA A 311 12.41 0.92 1.31
C ALA A 311 13.33 2.06 1.77
N TYR A 312 14.18 1.84 2.77
CA TYR A 312 15.11 2.85 3.33
C TYR A 312 16.25 3.21 2.36
N LYS A 313 16.56 2.34 1.40
CA LYS A 313 17.55 2.63 0.35
C LYS A 313 17.07 3.69 -0.65
N ARG A 314 15.78 4.00 -0.65
CA ARG A 314 15.18 5.06 -1.47
C ARG A 314 15.43 6.46 -0.91
N TYR A 315 15.55 6.62 0.41
CA TYR A 315 15.70 7.91 1.08
C TYR A 315 17.12 8.49 0.93
N GLN A 316 17.38 9.04 -0.24
CA GLN A 316 18.69 9.64 -0.59
C GLN A 316 18.49 11.07 -1.07
N ALA A 317 19.47 11.94 -0.84
CA ALA A 317 19.45 13.30 -1.37
C ALA A 317 19.43 13.27 -2.91
N ALA A 318 18.72 14.22 -3.51
CA ALA A 318 18.53 14.35 -4.96
C ALA A 318 17.91 13.10 -5.66
N SER A 319 17.17 12.27 -4.93
CA SER A 319 16.55 11.04 -5.44
C SER A 319 15.03 11.15 -5.69
N TRP A 320 14.46 12.35 -5.59
CA TRP A 320 13.00 12.62 -5.59
C TRP A 320 12.26 12.04 -4.37
N ALA A 321 12.90 11.15 -3.59
CA ALA A 321 12.36 10.67 -2.33
C ALA A 321 12.70 11.63 -1.18
N PRO A 322 11.81 11.85 -0.21
CA PRO A 322 12.08 12.75 0.89
C PRO A 322 13.13 12.15 1.83
N THR A 323 13.93 13.02 2.46
CA THR A 323 14.86 12.66 3.54
C THR A 323 14.49 13.30 4.86
N ALA A 324 13.53 14.22 4.85
CA ALA A 324 13.14 15.00 6.02
C ALA A 324 11.62 15.13 6.15
N LEU A 325 11.16 15.22 7.39
CA LEU A 325 9.76 15.41 7.78
C LEU A 325 9.44 16.91 7.88
N VAL A 326 9.27 17.53 6.73
CA VAL A 326 8.80 18.91 6.61
C VAL A 326 7.72 18.99 5.54
N TRP A 327 6.99 20.11 5.52
CA TRP A 327 5.95 20.33 4.53
C TRP A 327 6.17 21.62 3.73
N ALA A 328 5.73 21.65 2.52
CA ALA A 328 5.69 22.86 1.69
C ALA A 328 4.60 22.79 0.64
N HIS A 329 4.24 23.96 0.09
CA HIS A 329 3.40 24.04 -1.08
C HIS A 329 4.22 23.66 -2.32
N ASP A 330 3.72 22.64 -3.06
CA ASP A 330 4.24 22.21 -4.37
C ASP A 330 5.77 22.00 -4.43
N ASN A 331 6.38 21.47 -3.36
CA ASN A 331 7.81 21.20 -3.25
C ASN A 331 8.08 19.70 -3.10
N ARG A 332 8.75 19.11 -4.09
CA ARG A 332 9.04 17.67 -4.16
C ARG A 332 10.22 17.21 -3.31
N THR A 333 10.93 18.12 -2.65
CA THR A 333 12.05 17.77 -1.73
C THR A 333 11.58 17.49 -0.31
N THR A 334 10.30 17.76 0.00
CA THR A 334 9.72 17.64 1.35
C THR A 334 8.99 16.32 1.58
N GLY A 335 8.84 15.90 2.83
CA GLY A 335 8.10 14.70 3.22
C GLY A 335 6.60 14.82 2.93
N PHE A 336 6.06 16.02 3.13
CA PHE A 336 4.66 16.33 2.85
C PHE A 336 4.57 17.50 1.87
N ARG A 337 4.02 17.23 0.69
CA ARG A 337 3.75 18.22 -0.34
C ARG A 337 2.28 18.57 -0.29
N VAL A 338 1.96 19.85 -0.11
CA VAL A 338 0.59 20.35 -0.14
C VAL A 338 0.25 20.79 -1.56
N VAL A 339 -0.81 20.23 -2.13
CA VAL A 339 -1.23 20.47 -3.50
C VAL A 339 -2.71 20.82 -3.59
N GLY A 340 -3.06 21.56 -4.62
CA GLY A 340 -4.42 22.03 -4.86
C GLY A 340 -4.83 23.21 -3.97
N ARG A 341 -6.07 23.69 -4.17
CA ARG A 341 -6.72 24.74 -3.39
C ARG A 341 -8.22 24.45 -3.34
N GLY A 342 -8.91 25.01 -2.35
CA GLY A 342 -10.34 24.82 -2.21
C GLY A 342 -10.72 23.32 -2.19
N PRO A 343 -11.66 22.87 -3.03
CA PRO A 343 -12.08 21.47 -3.07
C PRO A 343 -10.96 20.50 -3.44
N ALA A 344 -9.90 20.94 -4.11
CA ALA A 344 -8.77 20.12 -4.51
C ALA A 344 -7.62 20.10 -3.50
N LEU A 345 -7.73 20.83 -2.37
CA LEU A 345 -6.68 20.90 -1.35
C LEU A 345 -6.47 19.54 -0.70
N ARG A 346 -5.23 19.03 -0.75
CA ARG A 346 -4.85 17.74 -0.21
C ARG A 346 -3.39 17.72 0.24
N ILE A 347 -3.05 16.75 1.06
CA ILE A 347 -1.68 16.46 1.50
C ILE A 347 -1.20 15.24 0.71
N GLU A 348 -0.05 15.35 0.10
CA GLU A 348 0.70 14.27 -0.51
C GLU A 348 1.81 13.83 0.46
N ASN A 349 1.68 12.63 1.02
CA ASN A 349 2.73 11.98 1.78
C ASN A 349 3.67 11.26 0.81
N ARG A 350 4.92 11.72 0.73
CA ARG A 350 5.94 11.22 -0.19
C ARG A 350 6.84 10.15 0.41
N MET A 351 6.65 9.81 1.69
CA MET A 351 7.44 8.77 2.36
C MET A 351 7.19 7.36 1.80
N PRO A 352 5.96 6.93 1.48
CA PRO A 352 5.72 5.55 1.08
C PRO A 352 6.45 5.15 -0.20
N GLY A 353 7.09 3.98 -0.17
CA GLY A 353 7.62 3.31 -1.35
C GLY A 353 6.56 2.47 -2.05
N ALA A 354 6.84 2.03 -3.28
CA ALA A 354 5.92 1.18 -4.04
C ALA A 354 5.69 -0.21 -3.41
N ASP A 355 6.57 -0.62 -2.48
CA ASP A 355 6.47 -1.84 -1.68
C ASP A 355 5.49 -1.74 -0.51
N VAL A 356 4.91 -0.57 -0.27
CA VAL A 356 4.00 -0.32 0.86
C VAL A 356 2.75 -1.21 0.84
N ASN A 357 2.25 -1.53 2.04
CA ASN A 357 0.90 -2.04 2.24
C ASN A 357 -0.06 -0.84 2.37
N PRO A 358 -0.98 -0.60 1.41
CA PRO A 358 -1.81 0.60 1.39
C PRO A 358 -2.74 0.69 2.61
N TYR A 359 -3.22 -0.43 3.12
CA TYR A 359 -4.08 -0.43 4.32
C TYR A 359 -3.36 0.14 5.54
N LEU A 360 -2.10 -0.25 5.73
CA LEU A 360 -1.29 0.23 6.86
C LEU A 360 -0.89 1.69 6.68
N ALA A 361 -0.47 2.08 5.48
CA ALA A 361 -0.08 3.46 5.19
C ALA A 361 -1.25 4.44 5.35
N TYR A 362 -2.45 4.06 4.89
CA TYR A 362 -3.64 4.89 5.05
C TYR A 362 -4.09 4.95 6.50
N ALA A 363 -4.06 3.82 7.21
CA ALA A 363 -4.38 3.78 8.63
C ALA A 363 -3.44 4.67 9.46
N ALA A 364 -2.13 4.62 9.18
CA ALA A 364 -1.13 5.47 9.84
C ALA A 364 -1.33 6.95 9.52
N THR A 365 -1.64 7.29 8.26
CA THR A 365 -1.95 8.66 7.83
C THR A 365 -3.17 9.20 8.59
N ILE A 366 -4.25 8.43 8.67
CA ILE A 366 -5.47 8.82 9.38
C ILE A 366 -5.20 8.93 10.88
N ALA A 367 -4.51 7.97 11.49
CA ALA A 367 -4.23 7.96 12.92
C ALA A 367 -3.38 9.17 13.36
N ALA A 368 -2.28 9.44 12.63
CA ALA A 368 -1.43 10.60 12.90
C ALA A 368 -2.18 11.92 12.72
N GLY A 369 -2.93 12.05 11.63
CA GLY A 369 -3.70 13.26 11.38
C GLY A 369 -4.79 13.51 12.40
N LEU A 370 -5.54 12.47 12.81
CA LEU A 370 -6.58 12.59 13.86
C LEU A 370 -5.98 12.94 15.22
N GLN A 371 -4.82 12.38 15.56
CA GLN A 371 -4.14 12.75 16.81
C GLN A 371 -3.73 14.22 16.79
N GLY A 372 -3.24 14.72 15.65
CA GLY A 372 -2.95 16.15 15.50
C GLY A 372 -4.17 17.04 15.69
N VAL A 373 -5.35 16.59 15.24
CA VAL A 373 -6.63 17.29 15.46
C VAL A 373 -7.00 17.26 16.94
N ASP A 374 -6.90 16.09 17.59
CA ASP A 374 -7.26 15.91 19.01
C ASP A 374 -6.36 16.75 19.95
N GLU A 375 -5.11 16.93 19.60
CA GLU A 375 -4.11 17.74 20.35
C GLU A 375 -4.11 19.21 19.93
N GLY A 376 -4.82 19.59 18.87
CA GLY A 376 -4.82 20.96 18.34
C GLY A 376 -3.46 21.38 17.78
N LEU A 377 -2.68 20.44 17.24
CA LEU A 377 -1.33 20.73 16.72
C LEU A 377 -1.39 21.69 15.52
N ASP A 378 -0.37 22.55 15.42
CA ASP A 378 -0.18 23.39 14.24
C ASP A 378 0.98 22.88 13.40
N CYS A 379 0.83 22.90 12.08
CA CYS A 379 1.88 22.43 11.16
C CYS A 379 3.04 23.43 10.99
N GLY A 380 2.98 24.60 11.62
CA GLY A 380 3.95 25.66 11.43
C GLY A 380 3.94 26.26 10.02
N ASP A 381 5.00 27.00 9.70
CA ASP A 381 5.19 27.61 8.38
C ASP A 381 5.67 26.60 7.34
N ALA A 382 5.28 26.81 6.08
CA ALA A 382 5.77 26.03 4.95
C ALA A 382 7.29 26.20 4.79
N TYR A 383 8.01 25.11 4.64
CA TYR A 383 9.43 25.14 4.35
C TYR A 383 9.70 25.81 2.99
N ARG A 384 10.80 26.55 2.90
CA ARG A 384 11.23 27.22 1.67
C ARG A 384 12.63 26.78 1.29
N GLY A 385 12.81 26.33 0.05
CA GLY A 385 14.09 25.93 -0.47
C GLY A 385 14.21 24.42 -0.70
N ASN A 386 15.46 23.95 -0.78
CA ASN A 386 15.80 22.54 -1.01
C ASN A 386 15.98 21.81 0.33
N ALA A 387 15.02 20.97 0.70
CA ALA A 387 15.05 20.24 1.97
C ALA A 387 16.18 19.18 2.07
N TYR A 388 16.79 18.81 0.95
CA TYR A 388 17.95 17.90 0.98
C TYR A 388 19.21 18.54 1.58
N GLU A 389 19.36 19.84 1.42
CA GLU A 389 20.56 20.60 1.83
C GLU A 389 20.52 21.06 3.28
N ASP A 390 19.37 21.02 3.93
CA ASP A 390 19.21 21.48 5.30
C ASP A 390 19.38 20.31 6.30
N ALA A 391 20.55 20.25 6.92
CA ALA A 391 20.88 19.21 7.89
C ALA A 391 20.14 19.34 9.24
N ALA A 392 19.56 20.52 9.54
CA ALA A 392 18.83 20.77 10.78
C ALA A 392 17.41 20.18 10.78
N LEU A 393 16.87 19.79 9.61
CA LEU A 393 15.53 19.25 9.50
C LEU A 393 15.38 17.89 10.16
N PRO A 394 14.19 17.58 10.72
CA PRO A 394 13.87 16.25 11.25
C PRO A 394 14.02 15.18 10.16
N ARG A 395 14.88 14.20 10.38
CA ARG A 395 15.19 13.16 9.40
C ARG A 395 14.27 11.94 9.54
N LEU A 396 14.00 11.29 8.42
CA LEU A 396 13.39 9.96 8.39
C LEU A 396 14.33 8.92 9.00
N PRO A 397 13.82 7.79 9.53
CA PRO A 397 14.67 6.68 9.97
C PRO A 397 15.55 6.18 8.82
N GLY A 398 16.77 5.77 9.15
CA GLY A 398 17.73 5.25 8.18
C GLY A 398 17.62 3.76 7.90
N SER A 399 16.84 3.03 8.68
CA SER A 399 16.71 1.56 8.57
C SER A 399 15.38 1.05 9.07
N LEU A 400 15.03 -0.18 8.64
CA LEU A 400 13.86 -0.90 9.14
C LEU A 400 13.95 -1.17 10.65
N ALA A 401 15.14 -1.48 11.16
CA ALA A 401 15.34 -1.71 12.59
C ALA A 401 15.03 -0.46 13.41
N GLU A 402 15.55 0.70 13.00
CA GLU A 402 15.24 1.98 13.64
C GLU A 402 13.75 2.29 13.62
N ALA A 403 13.08 2.07 12.48
CA ALA A 403 11.65 2.29 12.35
C ALA A 403 10.82 1.34 13.23
N ALA A 404 11.27 0.10 13.39
CA ALA A 404 10.63 -0.87 14.29
C ALA A 404 10.75 -0.44 15.76
N ASP A 405 11.91 0.08 16.17
CA ASP A 405 12.11 0.57 17.53
C ASP A 405 11.27 1.81 17.82
N LEU A 406 11.19 2.75 16.87
CA LEU A 406 10.32 3.92 16.97
C LEU A 406 8.83 3.54 17.06
N LEU A 407 8.40 2.55 16.29
CA LEU A 407 7.02 2.04 16.35
C LEU A 407 6.72 1.38 17.70
N ALA A 408 7.68 0.59 18.23
CA ALA A 408 7.53 -0.08 19.52
C ALA A 408 7.30 0.89 20.68
N GLU A 409 7.97 2.05 20.63
CA GLU A 409 7.90 3.11 21.64
C GLU A 409 6.75 4.10 21.42
N SER A 410 6.05 4.03 20.28
CA SER A 410 5.02 4.99 19.91
C SER A 410 3.74 4.84 20.76
N ALA A 411 3.50 5.79 21.64
CA ALA A 411 2.27 5.88 22.41
C ALA A 411 1.04 6.09 21.49
N LEU A 412 1.21 6.86 20.40
CA LEU A 412 0.17 7.03 19.40
C LEU A 412 -0.19 5.70 18.73
N ALA A 413 0.81 4.93 18.28
CA ALA A 413 0.54 3.66 17.62
C ALA A 413 -0.23 2.70 18.54
N ARG A 414 0.18 2.59 19.81
CA ARG A 414 -0.50 1.76 20.80
C ARG A 414 -1.94 2.22 21.08
N THR A 415 -2.17 3.53 21.18
CA THR A 415 -3.53 4.06 21.36
C THR A 415 -4.40 3.86 20.12
N ALA A 416 -3.86 4.09 18.92
CA ALA A 416 -4.63 4.04 17.67
C ALA A 416 -4.90 2.62 17.18
N PHE A 417 -3.91 1.71 17.32
CA PHE A 417 -3.97 0.37 16.77
C PHE A 417 -4.11 -0.73 17.82
N GLY A 418 -3.76 -0.44 19.08
CA GLY A 418 -3.71 -1.41 20.19
C GLY A 418 -2.38 -2.15 20.27
N ASP A 419 -2.02 -2.60 21.47
CA ASP A 419 -0.74 -3.24 21.76
C ASP A 419 -0.49 -4.49 20.90
N ARG A 420 -1.50 -5.36 20.74
CA ARG A 420 -1.40 -6.57 19.90
C ARG A 420 -0.96 -6.26 18.47
N VAL A 421 -1.53 -5.22 17.86
CA VAL A 421 -1.19 -4.82 16.49
C VAL A 421 0.23 -4.27 16.43
N VAL A 422 0.60 -3.38 17.36
CA VAL A 422 1.94 -2.81 17.41
C VAL A 422 2.98 -3.89 17.61
N ASP A 423 2.81 -4.75 18.60
CA ASP A 423 3.76 -5.84 18.91
C ASP A 423 3.89 -6.82 17.73
N PHE A 424 2.79 -7.13 17.06
CA PHE A 424 2.78 -7.97 15.86
C PHE A 424 3.63 -7.39 14.74
N TYR A 425 3.43 -6.11 14.37
CA TYR A 425 4.16 -5.48 13.27
C TYR A 425 5.61 -5.14 13.64
N VAL A 426 5.89 -4.79 14.89
CA VAL A 426 7.27 -4.65 15.40
C VAL A 426 8.02 -5.98 15.30
N HIS A 427 7.38 -7.09 15.70
CA HIS A 427 7.98 -8.42 15.59
C HIS A 427 8.25 -8.80 14.13
N THR A 428 7.28 -8.58 13.22
CA THR A 428 7.46 -8.79 11.77
C THR A 428 8.65 -7.99 11.24
N ALA A 429 8.76 -6.71 11.58
CA ALA A 429 9.85 -5.85 11.14
C ALA A 429 11.22 -6.32 11.66
N ARG A 430 11.28 -6.74 12.92
CA ARG A 430 12.53 -7.21 13.52
C ARG A 430 13.02 -8.52 12.92
N LEU A 431 12.11 -9.45 12.61
CA LEU A 431 12.47 -10.70 11.93
C LEU A 431 13.03 -10.43 10.52
N GLU A 432 12.41 -9.54 9.75
CA GLU A 432 12.87 -9.13 8.42
C GLU A 432 14.25 -8.44 8.50
N ALA A 433 14.42 -7.50 9.43
CA ALA A 433 15.69 -6.80 9.64
C ALA A 433 16.81 -7.76 10.05
N GLU A 434 16.51 -8.73 10.91
CA GLU A 434 17.47 -9.74 11.35
C GLU A 434 17.85 -10.69 10.22
N ALA A 435 16.89 -11.17 9.42
CA ALA A 435 17.15 -12.02 8.26
C ALA A 435 18.09 -11.30 7.27
N TYR A 436 17.84 -10.00 7.00
CA TYR A 436 18.73 -9.21 6.15
C TYR A 436 20.12 -9.01 6.76
N ARG A 437 20.23 -8.78 8.06
CA ARG A 437 21.51 -8.63 8.78
C ARG A 437 22.39 -9.90 8.69
N GLN A 438 21.76 -11.06 8.61
CA GLN A 438 22.46 -12.36 8.48
C GLN A 438 22.82 -12.69 7.02
N ALA A 439 22.19 -12.05 6.05
CA ALA A 439 22.43 -12.31 4.65
C ALA A 439 23.80 -11.78 4.21
N VAL A 440 24.60 -12.63 3.55
CA VAL A 440 25.86 -12.20 2.91
C VAL A 440 25.55 -11.69 1.52
N THR A 441 25.68 -10.39 1.33
CA THR A 441 25.32 -9.69 0.10
C THR A 441 26.41 -9.80 -0.99
N ASP A 442 26.03 -9.59 -2.25
CA ASP A 442 26.99 -9.52 -3.35
C ASP A 442 28.00 -8.37 -3.16
N TRP A 443 27.54 -7.23 -2.61
CA TRP A 443 28.41 -6.09 -2.29
C TRP A 443 29.55 -6.50 -1.32
N GLU A 444 29.26 -7.33 -0.31
CA GLU A 444 30.26 -7.83 0.64
C GLU A 444 31.25 -8.77 -0.07
N ARG A 445 30.74 -9.69 -0.91
CA ARG A 445 31.58 -10.61 -1.69
C ARG A 445 32.51 -9.86 -2.62
N GLU A 446 32.00 -8.90 -3.40
CA GLU A 446 32.80 -8.08 -4.33
C GLU A 446 33.83 -7.23 -3.60
N ARG A 447 33.50 -6.74 -2.40
CA ARG A 447 34.36 -5.86 -1.63
C ARG A 447 35.44 -6.60 -0.85
N TYR A 448 35.13 -7.75 -0.28
CA TYR A 448 35.97 -8.37 0.73
C TYR A 448 36.67 -9.66 0.27
N PHE A 449 36.16 -10.38 -0.73
CA PHE A 449 36.56 -11.73 -1.07
C PHE A 449 38.10 -11.90 -1.26
N GLU A 450 38.75 -10.94 -1.89
CA GLU A 450 40.21 -10.96 -2.12
C GLU A 450 40.99 -9.96 -1.26
N ARG A 451 40.33 -9.16 -0.44
CA ARG A 451 40.94 -7.98 0.20
C ARG A 451 41.05 -8.06 1.72
N VAL A 452 40.50 -9.09 2.31
CA VAL A 452 40.56 -9.35 3.75
C VAL A 452 41.09 -10.75 4.03
#